data_1c7b20e74472cb76be3c0e8afd0c04c5
#
_entry.id   1c7b20e74472cb76be3c0e8afd0c04c5
#
_cell.length_a   1.000
_cell.length_b   1.000
_cell.length_c   1.000
_cell.angle_alpha   90.00
_cell.angle_beta   90.00
_cell.angle_gamma   90.00
#
_symmetry.space_group_name_H-M   'P 1'
#
loop_
_entity.id
_entity.type
_entity.pdbx_description
1 polymer ?
#
loop_
_entity_poly.entity_id
_entity_poly.type
_entity_poly.pdbx_seq_one_letter_code
_entity_poly.pdbx_strand_id
1 'polypeptide(L)' 'METKEYFEKVMQDFNQNRRGRNLRKYCSDEGIDYKWLSVFER' A
#
# COMPACT_ATOMS: atom_id res chain seq x y z
N MET A 1 0.83 -1.55 -15.01
CA MET A 1 1.47 -2.33 -14.66
C MET A 1 1.91 -2.36 -13.32
N GLU A 2 1.83 -3.21 -12.63
CA GLU A 2 2.18 -3.28 -11.45
C GLU A 2 3.42 -3.63 -11.32
N THR A 3 4.13 -3.02 -10.70
CA THR A 3 5.47 -3.33 -10.68
C THR A 3 6.01 -2.96 -9.35
N LYS A 4 7.25 -3.22 -9.14
CA LYS A 4 7.93 -2.90 -7.93
C LYS A 4 7.91 -1.41 -7.72
N GLU A 5 7.98 -0.64 -8.78
CA GLU A 5 7.95 0.80 -8.67
C GLU A 5 6.64 1.27 -8.08
N TYR A 6 5.55 0.70 -8.52
CA TYR A 6 4.26 1.09 -8.01
C TYR A 6 4.15 0.71 -6.54
N PHE A 7 4.66 -0.45 -6.18
CA PHE A 7 4.64 -0.91 -4.81
C PHE A 7 5.42 0.05 -3.92
N GLU A 8 6.58 0.47 -4.36
CA GLU A 8 7.40 1.38 -3.59
C GLU A 8 6.72 2.73 -3.42
N LYS A 9 6.05 3.19 -4.45
CA LYS A 9 5.34 4.43 -4.37
C LYS A 9 4.20 4.36 -3.36
N VAL A 10 3.48 3.25 -3.37
CA VAL A 10 2.39 3.06 -2.45
C VAL A 10 2.90 3.03 -1.01
N MET A 11 4.01 2.34 -0.78
CA MET A 11 4.54 2.24 0.57
C MET A 11 5.04 3.58 1.06
N GLN A 12 5.62 4.37 0.18
CA GLN A 12 6.08 5.68 0.53
C GLN A 12 4.91 6.56 0.92
N ASP A 13 3.85 6.51 0.12
CA ASP A 13 2.68 7.30 0.38
C ASP A 13 2.04 6.87 1.71
N PHE A 14 2.02 5.58 1.97
CA PHE A 14 1.48 5.07 3.21
C PHE A 14 2.26 5.62 4.40
N ASN A 15 3.57 5.63 4.30
CA ASN A 15 4.41 6.13 5.37
C ASN A 15 4.13 7.60 5.67
N GLN A 16 3.84 8.37 4.66
CA GLN A 16 3.60 9.79 4.84
C GLN A 16 2.17 10.09 5.26
N ASN A 17 1.22 9.31 4.80
CA ASN A 17 -0.17 9.59 5.06
C ASN A 17 -0.87 8.52 5.89
N ARG A 18 -0.09 7.89 6.81
CA ARG A 18 -0.66 6.85 7.55
C ARG A 18 -1.79 7.28 8.44
N ARG A 19 -1.64 8.37 9.14
CA ARG A 19 -2.68 8.89 10.01
C ARG A 19 -3.20 7.85 10.98
N GLY A 20 -2.36 7.02 11.49
CA GLY A 20 -2.76 6.02 12.47
C GLY A 20 -3.47 4.82 11.88
N ARG A 21 -3.54 4.71 10.56
CA ARG A 21 -4.17 3.56 9.93
C ARG A 21 -3.12 2.49 9.68
N ASN A 22 -3.53 1.23 9.73
CA ASN A 22 -2.59 0.19 9.36
C ASN A 22 -2.69 0.03 7.85
N LEU A 23 -1.83 -0.77 7.26
CA LEU A 23 -1.75 -0.90 5.82
C LEU A 23 -3.06 -1.41 5.23
N ARG A 24 -3.71 -2.29 5.92
CA ARG A 24 -4.95 -2.85 5.44
C ARG A 24 -6.02 -1.78 5.33
N LYS A 25 -6.13 -0.95 6.35
CA LYS A 25 -7.10 0.11 6.35
C LYS A 25 -6.75 1.15 5.28
N TYR A 26 -5.48 1.44 5.14
CA TYR A 26 -5.02 2.38 4.14
C TYR A 26 -5.41 1.90 2.75
N CYS A 27 -5.19 0.63 2.46
CA CYS A 27 -5.53 0.09 1.15
C CYS A 27 -7.02 0.16 0.88
N SER A 28 -7.81 -0.11 1.90
CA SER A 28 -9.24 -0.06 1.74
C SER A 28 -9.70 1.37 1.43
N ASP A 29 -9.13 2.32 2.11
CA ASP A 29 -9.49 3.72 1.90
C ASP A 29 -9.05 4.24 0.54
N GLU A 30 -7.90 3.78 0.08
CA GLU A 30 -7.36 4.27 -1.19
C GLU A 30 -7.78 3.42 -2.36
N GLY A 31 -8.46 2.33 -2.13
CA GLY A 31 -8.88 1.47 -3.22
C GLY A 31 -7.75 0.61 -3.75
N ILE A 32 -6.80 0.26 -2.92
CA ILE A 32 -5.69 -0.56 -3.33
C ILE A 32 -5.93 -1.98 -2.89
N ASP A 33 -5.54 -2.95 -3.71
CA ASP A 33 -5.73 -4.35 -3.40
C ASP A 33 -4.71 -4.80 -2.36
N TYR A 34 -5.14 -5.00 -1.17
CA TYR A 34 -4.24 -5.39 -0.08
C TYR A 34 -3.61 -6.76 -0.34
N LYS A 35 -4.34 -7.66 -0.97
CA LYS A 35 -3.81 -8.95 -1.28
C LYS A 35 -2.61 -8.84 -2.18
N TRP A 36 -2.70 -8.03 -3.21
CA TRP A 36 -1.60 -7.81 -4.12
C TRP A 36 -0.40 -7.23 -3.38
N LEU A 37 -0.68 -6.28 -2.50
CA LEU A 37 0.37 -5.63 -1.78
C LEU A 37 1.08 -6.58 -0.83
N SER A 38 0.34 -7.46 -0.21
CA SER A 38 0.92 -8.38 0.73
C SER A 38 1.87 -9.37 0.07
N VAL A 39 1.67 -9.67 -1.18
CA VAL A 39 2.57 -10.54 -1.91
C VAL A 39 3.93 -9.86 -2.06
N PHE A 40 3.92 -8.57 -2.33
CA PHE A 40 5.17 -7.86 -2.48
C PHE A 40 5.86 -7.63 -1.15
N GLU A 41 5.09 -7.57 -0.10
CA GLU A 41 5.64 -7.31 1.19
C GLU A 41 6.45 -8.47 1.71
N ARG A 42 6.19 -9.68 1.26
CA ARG A 42 6.94 -10.81 1.67
C ARG A 42 8.26 -10.82 1.01
#